data_ec4b577e905e1940a809d0c79a4e5572
#
_entry.id   ec4b577e905e1940a809d0c79a4e5572
#
_cell.length_a   1.000
_cell.length_b   1.000
_cell.length_c   1.000
_cell.angle_alpha   90.00
_cell.angle_beta   90.00
_cell.angle_gamma   90.00
#
_symmetry.space_group_name_H-M   'P 1'
#
loop_
_entity.id
_entity.type
_entity.pdbx_description
1 polymer ?
#
loop_
_entity_poly.entity_id
_entity_poly.type
_entity_poly.pdbx_seq_one_letter_code
_entity_poly.pdbx_strand_id
1 'polypeptide(L)'
;MAQRRLHGLQRVLGTNALVATAYGNVGSSMYYALGLVAALALGLTPLVFILTGALFYCTATTYAEATAMYPEAGGSSLFARHAFNEFWSFFTAWAQMLNYVITIAISAFFAAHYAGGVSWDYFSTSPGDVVNHSKATPPA
;
A
#
# COMPACT_ATOMS: atom_id res chain seq x y z
N MET A 1 34.37 -8.26 -29.08
CA MET A 1 33.28 -8.45 -28.09
C MET A 1 32.67 -7.10 -27.79
N ALA A 2 31.51 -6.80 -28.37
CA ALA A 2 30.83 -5.51 -28.18
C ALA A 2 30.20 -5.51 -26.78
N GLN A 3 30.73 -4.72 -25.87
CA GLN A 3 30.06 -4.36 -24.65
C GLN A 3 28.78 -3.62 -25.04
N ARG A 4 27.66 -4.32 -25.01
CA ARG A 4 26.34 -3.73 -25.06
C ARG A 4 26.26 -2.80 -23.85
N ARG A 5 26.48 -1.51 -24.08
CA ARG A 5 26.19 -0.48 -23.08
C ARG A 5 24.70 -0.60 -22.79
N LEU A 6 24.38 -1.33 -21.73
CA LEU A 6 23.11 -1.20 -21.10
C LEU A 6 22.97 0.28 -20.76
N HIS A 7 22.01 0.95 -21.36
CA HIS A 7 21.65 2.31 -20.98
C HIS A 7 21.30 2.23 -19.50
N GLY A 8 22.30 2.54 -18.66
CA GLY A 8 22.21 2.34 -17.24
C GLY A 8 21.03 3.13 -16.71
N LEU A 9 20.10 2.44 -16.07
CA LEU A 9 19.10 3.07 -15.25
C LEU A 9 19.82 4.04 -14.31
N GLN A 10 19.65 5.34 -14.52
CA GLN A 10 20.25 6.34 -13.66
C GLN A 10 19.59 6.21 -12.28
N ARG A 11 20.38 6.08 -11.24
CA ARG A 11 19.91 6.15 -9.86
C ARG A 11 19.49 7.59 -9.55
N VAL A 12 18.26 7.93 -9.88
CA VAL A 12 17.67 9.26 -9.66
C VAL A 12 17.07 9.36 -8.25
N LEU A 13 16.61 8.23 -7.70
CA LEU A 13 15.97 8.18 -6.39
C LEU A 13 16.99 7.82 -5.30
N GLY A 14 17.14 8.73 -4.34
CA GLY A 14 17.90 8.45 -3.10
C GLY A 14 17.11 7.56 -2.15
N THR A 15 17.81 7.01 -1.15
CA THR A 15 17.22 6.12 -0.11
C THR A 15 16.00 6.76 0.58
N ASN A 16 16.06 8.05 0.88
CA ASN A 16 14.95 8.76 1.53
C ASN A 16 13.70 8.83 0.66
N ALA A 17 13.87 9.01 -0.66
CA ALA A 17 12.74 9.03 -1.58
C ALA A 17 12.10 7.64 -1.71
N LEU A 18 12.90 6.57 -1.71
CA LEU A 18 12.41 5.19 -1.72
C LEU A 18 11.64 4.86 -0.42
N VAL A 19 12.18 5.25 0.74
CA VAL A 19 11.50 5.07 2.02
C VAL A 19 10.19 5.84 2.06
N ALA A 20 10.16 7.08 1.60
CA ALA A 20 8.94 7.89 1.55
C ALA A 20 7.87 7.26 0.64
N THR A 21 8.26 6.75 -0.52
CA THR A 21 7.34 6.09 -1.45
C THR A 21 6.80 4.78 -0.85
N ALA A 22 7.67 3.97 -0.24
CA ALA A 22 7.27 2.72 0.41
C ALA A 22 6.33 2.99 1.60
N TYR A 23 6.65 3.99 2.42
CA TYR A 23 5.82 4.40 3.55
C TYR A 23 4.45 4.92 3.10
N GLY A 24 4.38 5.73 2.05
CA GLY A 24 3.13 6.22 1.48
C GLY A 24 2.24 5.09 0.97
N ASN A 25 2.83 4.09 0.32
CA ASN A 25 2.09 2.94 -0.18
C ASN A 25 1.55 2.03 0.95
N VAL A 26 2.35 1.75 1.96
CA VAL A 26 1.94 0.97 3.14
C VAL A 26 0.94 1.74 3.99
N GLY A 27 1.21 3.03 4.25
CA GLY A 27 0.37 3.89 5.08
C GLY A 27 -1.06 4.02 4.54
N SER A 28 -1.22 4.26 3.24
CA SER A 28 -2.54 4.33 2.62
C SER A 28 -3.34 3.04 2.79
N SER A 29 -2.67 1.89 2.66
CA SER A 29 -3.29 0.57 2.84
C SER A 29 -3.75 0.32 4.27
N MET A 30 -3.03 0.82 5.27
CA MET A 30 -3.41 0.68 6.68
C MET A 30 -4.74 1.36 7.01
N TYR A 31 -5.01 2.53 6.44
CA TYR A 31 -6.22 3.28 6.74
C TYR A 31 -7.50 2.55 6.36
N TYR A 32 -7.55 1.87 5.21
CA TYR A 32 -8.73 1.12 4.83
C TYR A 32 -8.74 -0.31 5.38
N ALA A 33 -7.57 -0.95 5.54
CA ALA A 33 -7.48 -2.30 6.08
C ALA A 33 -7.78 -2.34 7.58
N LEU A 34 -7.37 -1.32 8.35
CA LEU A 34 -7.56 -1.28 9.79
C LEU A 34 -9.04 -1.35 10.18
N GLY A 35 -9.89 -0.58 9.52
CA GLY A 35 -11.33 -0.58 9.77
C GLY A 35 -11.97 -1.94 9.50
N LEU A 36 -11.63 -2.56 8.37
CA LEU A 36 -12.16 -3.87 7.99
C LEU A 36 -11.68 -4.98 8.94
N VAL A 37 -10.40 -5.00 9.27
CA VAL A 37 -9.83 -5.98 10.20
C VAL A 37 -10.40 -5.80 11.61
N ALA A 38 -10.57 -4.57 12.08
CA ALA A 38 -11.15 -4.29 13.38
C ALA A 38 -12.59 -4.79 13.47
N ALA A 39 -13.38 -4.65 12.40
CA ALA A 39 -14.75 -5.15 12.35
C ALA A 39 -14.87 -6.67 12.36
N LEU A 40 -13.92 -7.37 11.74
CA LEU A 40 -13.93 -8.83 11.61
C LEU A 40 -13.19 -9.56 12.75
N ALA A 41 -12.12 -8.96 13.26
CA ALA A 41 -11.24 -9.60 14.25
C ALA A 41 -11.72 -9.46 15.71
N LEU A 42 -12.80 -8.70 15.98
CA LEU A 42 -13.45 -8.62 17.30
C LEU A 42 -12.46 -8.43 18.47
N GLY A 43 -11.49 -7.53 18.35
CA GLY A 43 -10.48 -7.28 19.40
C GLY A 43 -9.16 -8.04 19.23
N LEU A 44 -9.08 -9.04 18.36
CA LEU A 44 -7.83 -9.73 18.00
C LEU A 44 -7.00 -8.98 16.95
N THR A 45 -7.42 -7.78 16.58
CA THR A 45 -6.76 -6.93 15.57
C THR A 45 -5.24 -6.82 15.76
N PRO A 46 -4.69 -6.55 16.96
CA PRO A 46 -3.25 -6.46 17.16
C PRO A 46 -2.52 -7.77 16.85
N LEU A 47 -3.12 -8.91 17.21
CA LEU A 47 -2.54 -10.22 16.95
C LEU A 47 -2.46 -10.52 15.47
N VAL A 48 -3.55 -10.21 14.72
CA VAL A 48 -3.59 -10.37 13.26
C VAL A 48 -2.50 -9.53 12.60
N PHE A 49 -2.33 -8.26 13.01
CA PHE A 49 -1.29 -7.40 12.45
C PHE A 49 0.13 -7.87 12.78
N ILE A 50 0.38 -8.42 13.98
CA ILE A 50 1.69 -8.98 14.34
C ILE A 50 2.01 -10.19 13.47
N LEU A 51 1.07 -11.14 13.33
CA LEU A 51 1.26 -12.33 12.51
C LEU A 51 1.47 -11.97 11.03
N THR A 52 0.65 -11.08 10.49
CA THR A 52 0.77 -10.62 9.11
C THR A 52 2.08 -9.86 8.89
N GLY A 53 2.49 -9.05 9.85
CA GLY A 53 3.77 -8.33 9.84
C GLY A 53 4.97 -9.28 9.82
N ALA A 54 4.93 -10.36 10.61
CA ALA A 54 5.97 -11.38 10.60
C ALA A 54 6.06 -12.09 9.25
N LEU A 55 4.94 -12.48 8.67
CA LEU A 55 4.89 -13.07 7.31
C LEU A 55 5.42 -12.10 6.26
N PHE A 56 5.03 -10.84 6.35
CA PHE A 56 5.51 -9.79 5.45
C PHE A 56 7.02 -9.58 5.58
N TYR A 57 7.56 -9.62 6.79
CA TYR A 57 9.00 -9.52 7.02
C TYR A 57 9.76 -10.67 6.37
N CYS A 58 9.29 -11.92 6.49
CA CYS A 58 9.89 -13.07 5.81
C CYS A 58 9.88 -12.89 4.28
N THR A 59 8.77 -12.41 3.73
CA THR A 59 8.68 -12.13 2.28
C THR A 59 9.65 -11.01 1.87
N ALA A 60 9.75 -9.94 2.65
CA ALA A 60 10.64 -8.82 2.37
C ALA A 60 12.12 -9.24 2.37
N THR A 61 12.54 -10.09 3.30
CA THR A 61 13.92 -10.62 3.32
C THR A 61 14.23 -11.46 2.10
N THR A 62 13.30 -12.31 1.66
CA THR A 62 13.45 -13.10 0.43
C THR A 62 13.61 -12.20 -0.81
N TYR A 63 12.82 -11.13 -0.90
CA TYR A 63 12.95 -10.15 -1.98
C TYR A 63 14.29 -9.39 -1.92
N ALA A 64 14.79 -9.08 -0.72
CA ALA A 64 16.07 -8.41 -0.55
C ALA A 64 17.23 -9.30 -1.03
N GLU A 65 17.20 -10.59 -0.70
CA GLU A 65 18.19 -11.57 -1.19
C GLU A 65 18.11 -11.72 -2.72
N ALA A 66 16.92 -11.87 -3.28
CA ALA A 66 16.71 -11.99 -4.71
C ALA A 66 17.23 -10.76 -5.47
N THR A 67 17.02 -9.56 -4.93
CA THR A 67 17.53 -8.31 -5.52
C THR A 67 19.05 -8.21 -5.45
N ALA A 68 19.67 -8.76 -4.41
CA ALA A 68 21.13 -8.82 -4.31
C ALA A 68 21.74 -9.81 -5.31
N MET A 69 21.04 -10.91 -5.61
CA MET A 69 21.49 -11.91 -6.59
C MET A 69 21.29 -11.44 -8.05
N TYR A 70 20.21 -10.73 -8.32
CA TYR A 70 19.84 -10.27 -9.68
C TYR A 70 19.63 -8.74 -9.69
N PRO A 71 20.71 -7.96 -9.84
CA PRO A 71 20.65 -6.48 -9.81
C PRO A 71 20.13 -5.90 -11.14
N GLU A 72 19.06 -6.47 -11.68
CA GLU A 72 18.40 -6.05 -12.90
C GLU A 72 17.02 -5.44 -12.60
N ALA A 73 16.54 -4.58 -13.49
CA ALA A 73 15.21 -4.03 -13.36
C ALA A 73 14.15 -5.04 -13.85
N GLY A 74 13.19 -5.38 -13.01
CA GLY A 74 12.13 -6.33 -13.38
C GLY A 74 11.28 -6.83 -12.21
N GLY A 75 11.78 -6.67 -10.98
CA GLY A 75 11.05 -7.08 -9.77
C GLY A 75 10.66 -8.55 -9.77
N SER A 76 9.46 -8.86 -9.30
CA SER A 76 8.95 -10.24 -9.16
C SER A 76 8.91 -11.03 -10.45
N SER A 77 8.67 -10.39 -11.59
CA SER A 77 8.65 -11.06 -12.90
C SER A 77 10.03 -11.53 -13.35
N LEU A 78 11.07 -10.75 -13.03
CA LEU A 78 12.44 -11.13 -13.29
C LEU A 78 12.84 -12.35 -12.44
N PHE A 79 12.51 -12.35 -11.15
CA PHE A 79 12.80 -13.48 -10.26
C PHE A 79 12.08 -14.74 -10.70
N ALA A 80 10.82 -14.63 -11.13
CA ALA A 80 10.06 -15.75 -11.69
C ALA A 80 10.69 -16.30 -12.98
N ARG A 81 11.27 -15.44 -13.82
CA ARG A 81 11.97 -15.85 -15.04
C ARG A 81 13.24 -16.66 -14.74
N HIS A 82 14.01 -16.24 -13.76
CA HIS A 82 15.23 -16.94 -13.37
C HIS A 82 14.96 -18.23 -12.59
N ALA A 83 13.89 -18.26 -11.77
CA ALA A 83 13.55 -19.42 -10.96
C ALA A 83 12.80 -20.52 -11.74
N PHE A 84 11.98 -20.15 -12.72
CA PHE A 84 11.11 -21.07 -13.43
C PHE A 84 11.31 -20.96 -14.95
N ASN A 85 10.34 -20.37 -15.65
CA ASN A 85 10.32 -20.22 -17.09
C ASN A 85 9.71 -18.89 -17.51
N GLU A 86 9.84 -18.57 -18.79
CA GLU A 86 9.29 -17.36 -19.39
C GLU A 86 7.76 -17.24 -19.24
N PHE A 87 7.07 -18.38 -19.24
CA PHE A 87 5.63 -18.45 -19.00
C PHE A 87 5.25 -17.94 -17.60
N TRP A 88 5.94 -18.39 -16.57
CA TRP A 88 5.71 -17.93 -15.19
C TRP A 88 6.09 -16.47 -14.99
N SER A 89 7.10 -16.00 -15.68
CA SER A 89 7.47 -14.58 -15.69
C SER A 89 6.32 -13.72 -16.26
N PHE A 90 5.73 -14.12 -17.37
CA PHE A 90 4.58 -13.43 -17.95
C PHE A 90 3.38 -13.44 -17.02
N PHE A 91 3.05 -14.58 -16.44
CA PHE A 91 1.94 -14.69 -15.49
C PHE A 91 2.13 -13.81 -14.26
N THR A 92 3.34 -13.77 -13.71
CA THR A 92 3.68 -12.91 -12.57
C THR A 92 3.58 -11.43 -12.93
N ALA A 93 4.07 -11.02 -14.10
CA ALA A 93 3.95 -9.65 -14.58
C ALA A 93 2.48 -9.23 -14.75
N TRP A 94 1.67 -10.11 -15.32
CA TRP A 94 0.24 -9.88 -15.50
C TRP A 94 -0.50 -9.76 -14.17
N ALA A 95 -0.24 -10.67 -13.23
CA ALA A 95 -0.80 -10.63 -11.88
C ALA A 95 -0.40 -9.34 -11.14
N GLN A 96 0.85 -8.90 -11.29
CA GLN A 96 1.34 -7.66 -10.69
C GLN A 96 0.64 -6.43 -11.29
N MET A 97 0.41 -6.42 -12.60
CA MET A 97 -0.35 -5.35 -13.27
C MET A 97 -1.78 -5.27 -12.72
N LEU A 98 -2.47 -6.41 -12.60
CA LEU A 98 -3.82 -6.46 -12.01
C LEU A 98 -3.82 -5.94 -10.56
N ASN A 99 -2.82 -6.33 -9.76
CA ASN A 99 -2.67 -5.86 -8.40
C ASN A 99 -2.58 -4.32 -8.34
N TYR A 100 -1.79 -3.70 -9.21
CA TYR A 100 -1.70 -2.24 -9.27
C TYR A 100 -3.01 -1.58 -9.71
N VAL A 101 -3.70 -2.12 -10.71
CA VAL A 101 -4.99 -1.60 -11.17
C VAL A 101 -6.03 -1.63 -10.04
N ILE A 102 -6.13 -2.75 -9.34
CA ILE A 102 -7.04 -2.91 -8.21
C ILE A 102 -6.68 -1.94 -7.07
N THR A 103 -5.40 -1.82 -6.74
CA THR A 103 -4.92 -0.92 -5.68
C THR A 103 -5.23 0.54 -6.01
N ILE A 104 -5.04 0.97 -7.26
CA ILE A 104 -5.37 2.32 -7.70
C ILE A 104 -6.89 2.57 -7.60
N ALA A 105 -7.71 1.61 -8.05
CA ALA A 105 -9.16 1.73 -7.99
C ALA A 105 -9.67 1.85 -6.54
N ILE A 106 -9.16 1.01 -5.64
CA ILE A 106 -9.49 1.06 -4.21
C ILE A 106 -9.05 2.39 -3.60
N SER A 107 -7.84 2.83 -3.88
CA SER A 107 -7.29 4.09 -3.34
C SER A 107 -8.10 5.30 -3.82
N ALA A 108 -8.51 5.32 -5.08
CA ALA A 108 -9.35 6.38 -5.65
C ALA A 108 -10.74 6.41 -4.99
N PHE A 109 -11.34 5.24 -4.77
CA PHE A 109 -12.63 5.13 -4.09
C PHE A 109 -12.57 5.66 -2.66
N PHE A 110 -11.58 5.23 -1.87
CA PHE A 110 -11.44 5.69 -0.50
C PHE A 110 -11.05 7.17 -0.41
N ALA A 111 -10.20 7.68 -1.31
CA ALA A 111 -9.86 9.09 -1.35
C ALA A 111 -11.11 9.97 -1.56
N ALA A 112 -11.98 9.59 -2.48
CA ALA A 112 -13.25 10.29 -2.71
C ALA A 112 -14.18 10.19 -1.51
N HIS A 113 -14.24 9.04 -0.86
CA HIS A 113 -15.08 8.81 0.33
C HIS A 113 -14.62 9.67 1.52
N TYR A 114 -13.31 9.71 1.79
CA TYR A 114 -12.77 10.54 2.87
C TYR A 114 -12.92 12.05 2.57
N ALA A 115 -12.68 12.47 1.33
CA ALA A 115 -12.87 13.85 0.93
C ALA A 115 -14.35 14.29 1.05
N GLY A 116 -15.26 13.41 0.67
CA GLY A 116 -16.70 13.62 0.81
C GLY A 116 -17.15 13.73 2.27
N GLY A 117 -16.65 12.86 3.16
CA GLY A 117 -16.93 12.91 4.60
C GLY A 117 -16.45 14.22 5.24
N VAL A 118 -15.21 14.60 4.97
CA VAL A 118 -14.65 15.86 5.50
C VAL A 118 -15.41 17.08 5.00
N SER A 119 -15.78 17.13 3.72
CA SER A 119 -16.51 18.26 3.16
C SER A 119 -17.95 18.33 3.71
N TRP A 120 -18.60 17.19 3.90
CA TRP A 120 -19.98 17.14 4.39
C TRP A 120 -20.07 17.61 5.84
N ASP A 121 -19.17 17.18 6.71
CA ASP A 121 -19.12 17.64 8.10
C ASP A 121 -18.79 19.14 8.18
N TYR A 122 -17.90 19.64 7.31
CA TYR A 122 -17.54 21.05 7.28
C TYR A 122 -18.68 21.93 6.80
N PHE A 123 -19.49 21.49 5.84
CA PHE A 123 -20.63 22.25 5.30
C PHE A 123 -21.92 22.07 6.13
N SER A 124 -22.09 20.94 6.81
CA SER A 124 -23.28 20.69 7.65
C SER A 124 -23.17 21.34 9.03
N THR A 125 -21.96 21.61 9.49
CA THR A 125 -21.74 22.34 10.76
C THR A 125 -21.84 23.84 10.51
N SER A 126 -23.07 24.35 10.42
CA SER A 126 -23.30 25.79 10.46
C SER A 126 -22.79 26.36 11.78
N PRO A 127 -22.22 27.58 11.80
CA PRO A 127 -21.77 28.22 13.04
C PRO A 127 -22.84 28.29 14.15
N GLY A 128 -24.13 28.20 13.80
CA GLY A 128 -25.23 28.13 14.74
C GLY A 128 -25.41 26.76 15.41
N ASP A 129 -25.03 25.68 14.76
CA ASP A 129 -25.23 24.31 15.27
C ASP A 129 -24.17 23.94 16.34
N VAL A 130 -22.98 24.48 16.24
CA VAL A 130 -21.91 24.30 17.25
C VAL A 130 -22.35 24.88 18.61
N VAL A 131 -23.07 25.98 18.60
CA VAL A 131 -23.62 26.62 19.81
C VAL A 131 -24.73 25.80 20.41
N ASN A 132 -25.51 25.11 19.60
CA ASN A 132 -26.68 24.35 20.05
C ASN A 132 -26.29 22.96 20.61
N HIS A 133 -25.27 22.30 20.05
CA HIS A 133 -24.72 21.05 20.61
C HIS A 133 -24.06 21.24 21.98
N SER A 134 -23.53 22.42 22.25
CA SER A 134 -22.95 22.74 23.57
C SER A 134 -24.04 22.91 24.67
N LYS A 135 -25.27 23.08 24.28
CA LYS A 135 -26.42 23.25 25.21
C LYS A 135 -27.28 21.98 25.39
N ALA A 136 -27.03 20.94 24.61
CA ALA A 136 -27.67 19.65 24.78
C ALA A 136 -26.96 18.86 25.90
N THR A 137 -27.30 19.18 27.15
CA THR A 137 -26.97 18.33 28.30
C THR A 137 -27.72 17.00 28.13
N PRO A 138 -27.05 15.84 28.31
CA PRO A 138 -27.77 14.56 28.31
C PRO A 138 -28.77 14.53 29.48
N PRO A 139 -29.97 13.95 29.30
CA PRO A 139 -30.89 13.72 30.39
C PRO A 139 -30.25 12.76 31.41
N ALA A 140 -30.49 13.09 32.69
CA ALA A 140 -29.98 12.33 33.83
C ALA A 140 -30.58 10.91 33.89
#